data_9de92faa78c16ce9f90799850415ba8d
#
_entry.id   9de92faa78c16ce9f90799850415ba8d
#
_cell.length_a   1.000
_cell.length_b   1.000
_cell.length_c   1.000
_cell.angle_alpha   90.00
_cell.angle_beta   90.00
_cell.angle_gamma   90.00
#
_symmetry.space_group_name_H-M   'P 1'
#
loop_
_entity.id
_entity.type
_entity.pdbx_description
1 polymer ?
#
loop_
_entity_poly.entity_id
_entity_poly.type
_entity_poly.pdbx_seq_one_letter_code
_entity_poly.pdbx_strand_id
1 'polypeptide(L)'
;PDKIWEFNNNNSFLIKGNKRLKLRSKPSELIEKIIEDFKFEIPKNLPSISSLISGYFSYDSIRYIEDIPNNCKDDLKIPDVRLLRPKTLIVHDNLKKKIFYIINIFADEDIKDYKKKYSEIKSELNLLLIQSKIKKNYYKNFNIQKNIKVKSNTSKKRFLNMVNKAKNFIKIGDIFQVVLSQRFEAKLTKSPLEIYKKL
;
A
#
# COMPACT_ATOMS: atom_id res chain seq x y z
N PRO A 1 -0.14 -10.79 -4.33
CA PRO A 1 -1.21 -11.04 -3.35
C PRO A 1 -2.26 -11.97 -3.95
N ASP A 2 -2.95 -12.75 -3.09
CA ASP A 2 -4.10 -13.56 -3.48
C ASP A 2 -5.41 -12.80 -3.33
N LYS A 3 -5.47 -11.85 -2.39
CA LYS A 3 -6.58 -10.94 -2.17
C LYS A 3 -6.11 -9.50 -2.01
N ILE A 4 -6.90 -8.57 -2.56
CA ILE A 4 -6.76 -7.14 -2.30
C ILE A 4 -8.15 -6.62 -1.94
N TRP A 5 -8.23 -5.85 -0.86
CA TRP A 5 -9.43 -5.12 -0.46
C TRP A 5 -9.22 -3.65 -0.74
N GLU A 6 -10.19 -3.03 -1.39
CA GLU A 6 -10.22 -1.59 -1.65
C GLU A 6 -11.50 -1.01 -1.06
N PHE A 7 -11.33 0.09 -0.33
CA PHE A 7 -12.42 0.83 0.26
C PHE A 7 -12.37 2.26 -0.26
N ASN A 8 -13.50 2.76 -0.70
CA ASN A 8 -13.62 4.11 -1.22
C ASN A 8 -14.99 4.67 -0.86
N ASN A 9 -15.03 5.73 -0.07
CA ASN A 9 -16.24 6.21 0.58
C ASN A 9 -16.95 5.05 1.31
N ASN A 10 -18.24 4.82 1.02
CA ASN A 10 -19.02 3.72 1.61
C ASN A 10 -19.00 2.43 0.78
N ASN A 11 -18.10 2.29 -0.18
CA ASN A 11 -18.04 1.11 -1.03
C ASN A 11 -16.82 0.25 -0.68
N SER A 12 -17.06 -1.05 -0.60
CA SER A 12 -16.05 -2.06 -0.31
C SER A 12 -15.90 -3.00 -1.53
N PHE A 13 -14.67 -3.30 -1.89
CA PHE A 13 -14.36 -4.18 -3.01
C PHE A 13 -13.34 -5.23 -2.62
N LEU A 14 -13.51 -6.44 -3.14
CA LEU A 14 -12.54 -7.52 -3.08
C LEU A 14 -12.03 -7.81 -4.49
N ILE A 15 -10.70 -7.82 -4.65
CA ILE A 15 -10.04 -8.16 -5.90
C ILE A 15 -9.31 -9.49 -5.71
N LYS A 16 -9.62 -10.46 -6.57
CA LYS A 16 -8.96 -11.76 -6.67
C LYS A 16 -8.54 -11.98 -8.14
N GLY A 17 -7.22 -12.01 -8.39
CA GLY A 17 -6.72 -12.02 -9.78
C GLY A 17 -7.29 -10.84 -10.57
N ASN A 18 -7.97 -11.11 -11.68
CA ASN A 18 -8.58 -10.10 -12.54
C ASN A 18 -10.05 -9.77 -12.20
N LYS A 19 -10.62 -10.39 -11.17
CA LYS A 19 -12.01 -10.18 -10.77
C LYS A 19 -12.09 -9.16 -9.65
N ARG A 20 -12.95 -8.13 -9.82
CA ARG A 20 -13.30 -7.13 -8.81
C ARG A 20 -14.76 -7.31 -8.41
N LEU A 21 -14.99 -7.63 -7.14
CA LEU A 21 -16.31 -7.92 -6.58
C LEU A 21 -16.69 -6.81 -5.60
N LYS A 22 -17.87 -6.25 -5.74
CA LYS A 22 -18.41 -5.30 -4.76
C LYS A 22 -18.95 -6.10 -3.57
N LEU A 23 -18.54 -5.70 -2.37
CA LEU A 23 -19.01 -6.28 -1.11
C LEU A 23 -20.15 -5.43 -0.55
N ARG A 24 -21.08 -6.06 0.19
CA ARG A 24 -22.25 -5.37 0.74
C ARG A 24 -22.00 -4.71 2.10
N SER A 25 -20.99 -5.20 2.83
CA SER A 25 -20.67 -4.69 4.18
C SER A 25 -20.01 -3.31 4.12
N LYS A 26 -20.21 -2.53 5.16
CA LYS A 26 -19.54 -1.23 5.34
C LYS A 26 -18.03 -1.40 5.51
N PRO A 27 -17.23 -0.37 5.14
CA PRO A 27 -15.77 -0.42 5.27
C PRO A 27 -15.27 -0.78 6.67
N SER A 28 -15.81 -0.15 7.73
CA SER A 28 -15.41 -0.39 9.12
C SER A 28 -15.61 -1.85 9.55
N GLU A 29 -16.82 -2.37 9.36
CA GLU A 29 -17.19 -3.76 9.69
C GLU A 29 -16.30 -4.77 8.94
N LEU A 30 -15.99 -4.47 7.70
CA LEU A 30 -15.20 -5.37 6.88
C LEU A 30 -13.72 -5.35 7.27
N ILE A 31 -13.18 -4.20 7.65
CA ILE A 31 -11.80 -4.06 8.13
C ILE A 31 -11.63 -4.83 9.44
N GLU A 32 -12.57 -4.69 10.39
CA GLU A 32 -12.57 -5.47 11.63
C GLU A 32 -12.58 -6.97 11.35
N LYS A 33 -13.51 -7.41 10.49
CA LYS A 33 -13.60 -8.81 10.08
C LYS A 33 -12.32 -9.33 9.43
N ILE A 34 -11.70 -8.54 8.54
CA ILE A 34 -10.43 -8.92 7.90
C ILE A 34 -9.35 -9.13 8.95
N ILE A 35 -9.27 -8.28 9.98
CA ILE A 35 -8.28 -8.37 11.06
C ILE A 35 -8.57 -9.60 11.93
N GLU A 36 -9.82 -9.87 12.25
CA GLU A 36 -10.23 -11.03 13.05
C GLU A 36 -9.97 -12.35 12.33
N ASP A 37 -10.38 -12.45 11.06
CA ASP A 37 -10.19 -13.64 10.22
C ASP A 37 -8.69 -13.92 9.95
N PHE A 38 -7.81 -12.93 10.18
CA PHE A 38 -6.39 -13.05 9.92
C PHE A 38 -5.56 -13.49 11.13
N LYS A 39 -6.19 -13.81 12.26
CA LYS A 39 -5.51 -14.30 13.46
C LYS A 39 -5.06 -15.75 13.27
N PHE A 40 -3.76 -16.00 13.33
CA PHE A 40 -3.19 -17.35 13.35
C PHE A 40 -1.81 -17.34 14.00
N GLU A 41 -1.37 -18.51 14.48
CA GLU A 41 -0.06 -18.68 15.09
C GLU A 41 1.04 -18.88 14.06
N ILE A 42 2.09 -18.08 14.16
CA ILE A 42 3.29 -18.22 13.34
C ILE A 42 4.25 -19.17 14.07
N PRO A 43 4.77 -20.22 13.41
CA PRO A 43 5.78 -21.11 14.01
C PRO A 43 6.98 -20.31 14.54
N LYS A 44 7.47 -20.68 15.73
CA LYS A 44 8.56 -19.96 16.44
C LYS A 44 9.88 -19.85 15.66
N ASN A 45 10.10 -20.75 14.70
CA ASN A 45 11.29 -20.74 13.84
C ASN A 45 11.18 -19.80 12.64
N LEU A 46 10.01 -19.21 12.39
CA LEU A 46 9.78 -18.25 11.33
C LEU A 46 9.74 -16.81 11.85
N PRO A 47 10.05 -15.81 11.01
CA PRO A 47 9.84 -14.42 11.34
C PRO A 47 8.36 -14.11 11.64
N SER A 48 8.06 -13.20 12.56
CA SER A 48 6.69 -12.80 12.91
C SER A 48 5.90 -12.24 11.72
N ILE A 49 6.58 -11.69 10.71
CA ILE A 49 5.99 -11.16 9.48
C ILE A 49 5.82 -12.23 8.38
N SER A 50 5.95 -13.53 8.71
CA SER A 50 5.80 -14.63 7.74
C SER A 50 4.41 -14.71 7.13
N SER A 51 3.42 -14.11 7.78
CA SER A 51 2.14 -13.81 7.18
C SER A 51 1.66 -12.46 7.70
N LEU A 52 1.10 -11.65 6.81
CA LEU A 52 0.70 -10.30 7.12
C LEU A 52 -0.37 -9.80 6.16
N ILE A 53 -1.07 -8.78 6.58
CA ILE A 53 -1.84 -7.89 5.70
C ILE A 53 -1.03 -6.61 5.56
N SER A 54 -0.80 -6.17 4.34
CA SER A 54 -0.05 -4.96 4.03
C SER A 54 -0.92 -3.98 3.25
N GLY A 55 -0.69 -2.70 3.45
CA GLY A 55 -1.45 -1.70 2.70
C GLY A 55 -1.30 -0.32 3.30
N TYR A 56 -2.30 0.52 3.06
CA TYR A 56 -2.36 1.87 3.60
C TYR A 56 -3.78 2.26 3.99
N PHE A 57 -3.86 3.18 4.93
CA PHE A 57 -5.02 3.96 5.28
C PHE A 57 -4.71 5.41 4.88
N SER A 58 -5.56 6.02 4.05
CA SER A 58 -5.43 7.43 3.72
C SER A 58 -5.94 8.29 4.89
N TYR A 59 -5.69 9.61 4.83
CA TYR A 59 -6.27 10.53 5.80
C TYR A 59 -7.81 10.46 5.80
N ASP A 60 -8.42 10.31 4.63
CA ASP A 60 -9.87 10.29 4.47
C ASP A 60 -10.56 9.03 5.05
N SER A 61 -9.78 7.98 5.40
CA SER A 61 -10.31 6.81 6.10
C SER A 61 -10.92 7.15 7.48
N ILE A 62 -10.57 8.30 8.07
CA ILE A 62 -11.20 8.80 9.30
C ILE A 62 -12.72 8.98 9.16
N ARG A 63 -13.21 9.21 7.94
CA ARG A 63 -14.65 9.34 7.64
C ARG A 63 -15.44 8.05 7.82
N TYR A 64 -14.77 6.93 8.03
CA TYR A 64 -15.45 5.68 8.41
C TYR A 64 -15.80 5.64 9.89
N ILE A 65 -15.22 6.52 10.69
CA ILE A 65 -15.33 6.58 12.14
C ILE A 65 -16.03 7.87 12.57
N GLU A 66 -15.67 9.01 11.94
CA GLU A 66 -16.14 10.34 12.31
C GLU A 66 -16.88 11.03 11.17
N ASP A 67 -17.89 11.83 11.52
CA ASP A 67 -18.63 12.67 10.58
C ASP A 67 -17.89 13.99 10.34
N ILE A 68 -16.99 13.98 9.36
CA ILE A 68 -16.18 15.13 8.97
C ILE A 68 -16.60 15.61 7.57
N PRO A 69 -16.75 16.93 7.35
CA PRO A 69 -17.13 17.48 6.05
C PRO A 69 -16.20 17.06 4.93
N ASN A 70 -16.77 16.63 3.79
CA ASN A 70 -16.02 16.24 2.60
C ASN A 70 -16.07 17.34 1.53
N ASN A 71 -15.37 18.45 1.78
CA ASN A 71 -15.38 19.63 0.92
C ASN A 71 -14.27 19.63 -0.15
N CYS A 72 -13.36 18.68 -0.10
CA CYS A 72 -12.24 18.61 -1.04
C CYS A 72 -12.61 17.79 -2.28
N LYS A 73 -12.18 18.28 -3.46
CA LYS A 73 -12.36 17.54 -4.71
C LYS A 73 -11.39 16.37 -4.73
N ASP A 74 -11.94 15.15 -4.85
CA ASP A 74 -11.13 13.96 -5.14
C ASP A 74 -10.84 13.92 -6.66
N ASP A 75 -9.65 14.34 -7.03
CA ASP A 75 -9.15 14.32 -8.42
C ASP A 75 -8.15 13.17 -8.67
N LEU A 76 -7.68 12.49 -7.63
CA LEU A 76 -6.75 11.39 -7.73
C LEU A 76 -7.44 10.02 -7.81
N LYS A 77 -8.65 9.91 -7.26
CA LYS A 77 -9.45 8.66 -7.21
C LYS A 77 -8.69 7.47 -6.65
N ILE A 78 -7.87 7.73 -5.63
CA ILE A 78 -7.12 6.71 -4.91
C ILE A 78 -8.05 6.13 -3.83
N PRO A 79 -8.11 4.81 -3.63
CA PRO A 79 -8.88 4.22 -2.54
C PRO A 79 -8.51 4.82 -1.17
N ASP A 80 -9.50 5.03 -0.29
CA ASP A 80 -9.27 5.51 1.07
C ASP A 80 -8.44 4.50 1.88
N VAL A 81 -8.73 3.22 1.67
CA VAL A 81 -7.95 2.12 2.26
C VAL A 81 -7.71 1.07 1.18
N ARG A 82 -6.49 0.59 1.10
CA ARG A 82 -6.14 -0.55 0.26
C ARG A 82 -5.29 -1.51 1.07
N LEU A 83 -5.84 -2.71 1.29
CA LEU A 83 -5.18 -3.80 2.00
C LEU A 83 -4.94 -4.95 1.04
N LEU A 84 -3.80 -5.59 1.16
CA LEU A 84 -3.47 -6.77 0.37
C LEU A 84 -2.96 -7.89 1.27
N ARG A 85 -3.29 -9.12 0.90
CA ARG A 85 -2.81 -10.35 1.55
C ARG A 85 -1.75 -11.00 0.66
N PRO A 86 -0.46 -10.86 1.01
CA PRO A 86 0.60 -11.51 0.27
C PRO A 86 0.56 -13.02 0.46
N LYS A 87 0.47 -13.77 -0.63
CA LYS A 87 0.59 -15.23 -0.61
C LYS A 87 2.04 -15.65 -0.54
N THR A 88 2.88 -15.02 -1.36
CA THR A 88 4.32 -15.28 -1.43
C THR A 88 5.09 -14.11 -0.83
N LEU A 89 6.00 -14.40 0.07
CA LEU A 89 6.85 -13.44 0.77
C LEU A 89 8.31 -13.82 0.66
N ILE A 90 9.16 -12.83 0.50
CA ILE A 90 10.61 -12.93 0.67
C ILE A 90 10.97 -12.00 1.82
N VAL A 91 11.39 -12.59 2.93
CA VAL A 91 11.72 -11.84 4.15
C VAL A 91 13.23 -11.85 4.36
N HIS A 92 13.83 -10.67 4.38
CA HIS A 92 15.24 -10.51 4.71
C HIS A 92 15.38 -10.12 6.19
N ASP A 93 15.86 -11.06 6.99
CA ASP A 93 16.18 -10.84 8.41
C ASP A 93 17.62 -10.29 8.53
N ASN A 94 17.73 -8.99 8.74
CA ASN A 94 19.02 -8.31 8.87
C ASN A 94 19.79 -8.71 10.12
N LEU A 95 19.12 -9.07 11.20
CA LEU A 95 19.75 -9.47 12.46
C LEU A 95 20.35 -10.87 12.34
N LYS A 96 19.57 -11.81 11.83
CA LYS A 96 20.01 -13.19 11.63
C LYS A 96 20.78 -13.40 10.33
N LYS A 97 20.86 -12.38 9.45
CA LYS A 97 21.47 -12.44 8.11
C LYS A 97 20.93 -13.60 7.27
N LYS A 98 19.62 -13.80 7.33
CA LYS A 98 18.91 -14.88 6.63
C LYS A 98 17.84 -14.32 5.70
N ILE A 99 17.60 -15.07 4.62
CA ILE A 99 16.47 -14.79 3.73
C ILE A 99 15.50 -15.96 3.83
N PHE A 100 14.24 -15.66 4.11
CA PHE A 100 13.16 -16.63 4.15
C PHE A 100 12.31 -16.49 2.90
N TYR A 101 12.01 -17.59 2.24
CA TYR A 101 11.07 -17.70 1.13
C TYR A 101 9.85 -18.43 1.66
N ILE A 102 8.72 -17.75 1.65
CA ILE A 102 7.51 -18.21 2.32
C ILE A 102 6.36 -18.18 1.33
N ILE A 103 5.60 -19.26 1.25
CA ILE A 103 4.32 -19.32 0.54
C ILE A 103 3.27 -19.75 1.57
N ASN A 104 2.31 -18.87 1.78
CA ASN A 104 1.20 -19.10 2.70
C ASN A 104 0.07 -19.87 1.99
N ILE A 105 -0.50 -20.82 2.70
CA ILE A 105 -1.76 -21.47 2.35
C ILE A 105 -2.80 -20.95 3.33
N PHE A 106 -3.87 -20.36 2.80
CA PHE A 106 -4.92 -19.79 3.65
C PHE A 106 -6.11 -20.75 3.74
N ALA A 107 -6.77 -20.79 4.89
CA ALA A 107 -7.89 -21.70 5.15
C ALA A 107 -9.08 -21.55 4.19
N ASP A 108 -9.21 -20.39 3.58
CA ASP A 108 -10.25 -20.09 2.59
C ASP A 108 -9.88 -20.47 1.14
N GLU A 109 -8.76 -21.18 0.95
CA GLU A 109 -8.43 -21.82 -0.33
C GLU A 109 -9.15 -23.16 -0.43
N ASP A 110 -9.88 -23.38 -1.54
CA ASP A 110 -10.51 -24.69 -1.84
C ASP A 110 -9.43 -25.69 -2.29
N ILE A 111 -8.87 -26.42 -1.33
CA ILE A 111 -7.81 -27.40 -1.58
C ILE A 111 -8.38 -28.79 -1.48
N LYS A 112 -8.59 -29.46 -2.62
CA LYS A 112 -9.09 -30.83 -2.70
C LYS A 112 -8.02 -31.87 -2.38
N ASP A 113 -6.78 -31.61 -2.74
CA ASP A 113 -5.63 -32.52 -2.52
C ASP A 113 -4.45 -31.75 -1.93
N TYR A 114 -4.24 -31.89 -0.62
CA TYR A 114 -3.15 -31.24 0.10
C TYR A 114 -1.76 -31.75 -0.29
N LYS A 115 -1.61 -33.04 -0.66
CA LYS A 115 -0.32 -33.61 -1.08
C LYS A 115 0.13 -32.99 -2.40
N LYS A 116 -0.79 -32.93 -3.37
CA LYS A 116 -0.55 -32.28 -4.65
C LYS A 116 -0.21 -30.82 -4.47
N LYS A 117 -1.01 -30.10 -3.65
CA LYS A 117 -0.79 -28.68 -3.35
C LYS A 117 0.58 -28.40 -2.73
N TYR A 118 0.99 -29.23 -1.77
CA TYR A 118 2.32 -29.15 -1.16
C TYR A 118 3.45 -29.35 -2.19
N SER A 119 3.32 -30.31 -3.08
CA SER A 119 4.30 -30.55 -4.16
C SER A 119 4.42 -29.35 -5.11
N GLU A 120 3.29 -28.75 -5.51
CA GLU A 120 3.25 -27.55 -6.35
C GLU A 120 3.99 -26.38 -5.66
N ILE A 121 3.68 -26.12 -4.39
CA ILE A 121 4.30 -25.03 -3.60
C ILE A 121 5.80 -25.28 -3.41
N LYS A 122 6.21 -26.50 -3.16
CA LYS A 122 7.63 -26.84 -3.06
C LYS A 122 8.39 -26.56 -4.36
N SER A 123 7.78 -26.86 -5.50
CA SER A 123 8.32 -26.53 -6.82
C SER A 123 8.40 -25.02 -7.06
N GLU A 124 7.36 -24.27 -6.68
CA GLU A 124 7.35 -22.81 -6.76
C GLU A 124 8.43 -22.16 -5.89
N LEU A 125 8.61 -22.63 -4.65
CA LEU A 125 9.70 -22.18 -3.76
C LEU A 125 11.08 -22.44 -4.38
N ASN A 126 11.31 -23.59 -4.98
CA ASN A 126 12.58 -23.89 -5.65
C ASN A 126 12.84 -22.96 -6.84
N LEU A 127 11.82 -22.64 -7.63
CA LEU A 127 11.94 -21.69 -8.72
C LEU A 127 12.29 -20.27 -8.21
N LEU A 128 11.66 -19.82 -7.12
CA LEU A 128 11.99 -18.53 -6.50
C LEU A 128 13.43 -18.49 -6.01
N LEU A 129 13.91 -19.56 -5.39
CA LEU A 129 15.32 -19.70 -4.95
C LEU A 129 16.30 -19.62 -6.13
N ILE A 130 16.02 -20.30 -7.24
CA ILE A 130 16.84 -20.24 -8.46
C ILE A 130 16.85 -18.83 -9.02
N GLN A 131 15.66 -18.21 -9.17
CA GLN A 131 15.54 -16.87 -9.72
C GLN A 131 16.25 -15.81 -8.87
N SER A 132 16.24 -15.95 -7.55
CA SER A 132 16.91 -15.01 -6.63
C SER A 132 18.44 -15.03 -6.75
N LYS A 133 19.02 -16.15 -7.21
CA LYS A 133 20.47 -16.30 -7.44
C LYS A 133 20.94 -15.67 -8.76
N ILE A 134 20.03 -15.36 -9.67
CA ILE A 134 20.37 -14.75 -10.94
C ILE A 134 20.73 -13.27 -10.72
N LYS A 135 22.02 -12.94 -10.87
CA LYS A 135 22.47 -11.55 -10.84
C LYS A 135 21.96 -10.83 -12.07
N LYS A 136 20.88 -10.05 -11.91
CA LYS A 136 20.47 -9.10 -12.94
C LYS A 136 21.21 -7.79 -12.71
N ASN A 137 22.01 -7.35 -13.68
CA ASN A 137 22.60 -6.02 -13.68
C ASN A 137 21.50 -4.97 -13.87
N TYR A 138 20.91 -4.50 -12.77
CA TYR A 138 19.87 -3.46 -12.79
C TYR A 138 20.43 -2.03 -12.90
N TYR A 139 21.74 -1.86 -12.88
CA TYR A 139 22.40 -0.55 -13.02
C TYR A 139 22.54 -0.17 -14.49
N LYS A 140 21.43 0.11 -15.16
CA LYS A 140 21.50 0.95 -16.36
C LYS A 140 21.80 2.38 -15.93
N ASN A 141 22.78 3.01 -16.57
CA ASN A 141 23.13 4.40 -16.32
C ASN A 141 21.87 5.27 -16.34
N PHE A 142 21.55 5.89 -15.23
CA PHE A 142 20.38 6.71 -15.05
C PHE A 142 20.71 8.12 -15.53
N ASN A 143 20.42 8.42 -16.79
CA ASN A 143 20.51 9.79 -17.28
C ASN A 143 19.34 10.59 -16.69
N ILE A 144 19.65 11.48 -15.76
CA ILE A 144 18.68 12.42 -15.21
C ILE A 144 18.32 13.41 -16.31
N GLN A 145 17.05 13.45 -16.68
CA GLN A 145 16.56 14.46 -17.61
C GLN A 145 16.67 15.84 -16.94
N LYS A 146 17.56 16.71 -17.46
CA LYS A 146 17.87 18.01 -16.83
C LYS A 146 16.68 18.99 -16.79
N ASN A 147 15.65 18.81 -17.62
CA ASN A 147 14.52 19.74 -17.74
C ASN A 147 13.19 19.02 -17.49
N ILE A 148 12.86 18.80 -16.21
CA ILE A 148 11.54 18.29 -15.81
C ILE A 148 10.60 19.49 -15.66
N LYS A 149 9.55 19.56 -16.48
CA LYS A 149 8.49 20.56 -16.31
C LYS A 149 7.62 20.13 -15.10
N VAL A 150 7.61 20.96 -14.07
CA VAL A 150 6.83 20.77 -12.88
C VAL A 150 5.63 21.74 -12.89
N LYS A 151 4.44 21.20 -12.62
CA LYS A 151 3.20 21.99 -12.54
C LYS A 151 2.69 21.93 -11.09
N SER A 152 2.35 23.11 -10.54
CA SER A 152 1.70 23.19 -9.23
C SER A 152 0.19 23.32 -9.37
N ASN A 153 -0.56 22.69 -8.45
CA ASN A 153 -2.02 22.87 -8.34
C ASN A 153 -2.42 24.20 -7.66
N THR A 154 -1.45 24.92 -7.11
CA THR A 154 -1.69 26.16 -6.36
C THR A 154 -0.75 27.26 -6.88
N SER A 155 -1.28 28.42 -7.25
CA SER A 155 -0.46 29.57 -7.66
C SER A 155 0.30 30.15 -6.47
N LYS A 156 1.46 30.79 -6.73
CA LYS A 156 2.25 31.47 -5.71
C LYS A 156 1.42 32.48 -4.89
N LYS A 157 0.60 33.31 -5.56
CA LYS A 157 -0.28 34.28 -4.91
C LYS A 157 -1.26 33.60 -3.95
N ARG A 158 -1.91 32.51 -4.40
CA ARG A 158 -2.85 31.75 -3.56
C ARG A 158 -2.14 31.13 -2.35
N PHE A 159 -0.97 30.56 -2.53
CA PHE A 159 -0.21 29.98 -1.42
C PHE A 159 0.20 31.04 -0.38
N LEU A 160 0.68 32.21 -0.81
CA LEU A 160 1.01 33.33 0.09
C LEU A 160 -0.21 33.79 0.86
N ASN A 161 -1.37 33.86 0.22
CA ASN A 161 -2.63 34.24 0.91
C ASN A 161 -3.01 33.20 1.97
N MET A 162 -2.82 31.89 1.68
CA MET A 162 -3.06 30.82 2.66
C MET A 162 -2.13 30.98 3.87
N VAL A 163 -0.84 31.28 3.64
CA VAL A 163 0.12 31.54 4.73
C VAL A 163 -0.30 32.69 5.60
N ASN A 164 -0.69 33.83 5.00
CA ASN A 164 -1.14 34.99 5.74
C ASN A 164 -2.42 34.70 6.56
N LYS A 165 -3.37 33.96 5.99
CA LYS A 165 -4.58 33.57 6.69
C LYS A 165 -4.25 32.60 7.86
N ALA A 166 -3.35 31.66 7.68
CA ALA A 166 -2.90 30.74 8.72
C ALA A 166 -2.22 31.50 9.88
N LYS A 167 -1.33 32.43 9.56
CA LYS A 167 -0.70 33.31 10.58
C LYS A 167 -1.73 34.10 11.39
N ASN A 168 -2.80 34.55 10.73
CA ASN A 168 -3.87 35.26 11.42
C ASN A 168 -4.63 34.37 12.40
N PHE A 169 -4.98 33.14 12.02
CA PHE A 169 -5.62 32.19 12.91
C PHE A 169 -4.74 31.82 14.13
N ILE A 170 -3.42 31.74 13.95
CA ILE A 170 -2.48 31.53 15.06
C ILE A 170 -2.48 32.79 15.98
N LYS A 171 -2.46 33.96 15.40
CA LYS A 171 -2.40 35.23 16.16
C LYS A 171 -3.63 35.48 17.03
N ILE A 172 -4.83 35.11 16.56
CA ILE A 172 -6.08 35.24 17.30
C ILE A 172 -6.39 34.07 18.24
N GLY A 173 -5.53 33.03 18.24
CA GLY A 173 -5.64 31.89 19.15
C GLY A 173 -6.56 30.79 18.68
N ASP A 174 -7.06 30.82 17.45
CA ASP A 174 -7.93 29.78 16.89
C ASP A 174 -7.20 28.43 16.69
N ILE A 175 -5.91 28.49 16.37
CA ILE A 175 -5.05 27.32 16.15
C ILE A 175 -3.64 27.56 16.68
N PHE A 176 -2.96 26.49 17.10
CA PHE A 176 -1.55 26.53 17.50
C PHE A 176 -0.61 26.27 16.32
N GLN A 177 -1.00 25.38 15.44
CA GLN A 177 -0.20 24.93 14.30
C GLN A 177 -1.10 24.56 13.13
N VAL A 178 -0.60 24.80 11.91
CA VAL A 178 -1.21 24.31 10.67
C VAL A 178 -0.15 24.00 9.65
N VAL A 179 -0.31 22.91 8.94
CA VAL A 179 0.56 22.54 7.82
C VAL A 179 -0.16 22.87 6.51
N LEU A 180 0.37 23.85 5.79
CA LEU A 180 -0.12 24.21 4.46
C LEU A 180 0.62 23.37 3.42
N SER A 181 -0.12 22.79 2.47
CA SER A 181 0.44 21.98 1.44
C SER A 181 0.01 22.37 0.04
N GLN A 182 0.82 22.02 -0.93
CA GLN A 182 0.50 22.12 -2.35
C GLN A 182 1.02 20.87 -3.06
N ARG A 183 0.43 20.55 -4.20
CA ARG A 183 0.85 19.40 -5.01
C ARG A 183 1.63 19.86 -6.23
N PHE A 184 2.79 19.28 -6.42
CA PHE A 184 3.57 19.42 -7.63
C PHE A 184 3.46 18.15 -8.46
N GLU A 185 3.22 18.31 -9.75
CA GLU A 185 3.09 17.22 -10.70
C GLU A 185 4.19 17.29 -11.76
N ALA A 186 4.78 16.17 -12.06
CA ALA A 186 5.75 16.02 -13.13
C ALA A 186 5.48 14.73 -13.89
N LYS A 187 5.71 14.75 -15.22
CA LYS A 187 5.61 13.54 -16.03
C LYS A 187 6.76 12.61 -15.71
N LEU A 188 6.44 11.39 -15.31
CA LEU A 188 7.45 10.35 -15.13
C LEU A 188 7.96 9.87 -16.48
N THR A 189 9.29 9.84 -16.64
CA THR A 189 9.99 9.34 -17.84
C THR A 189 10.59 7.96 -17.61
N LYS A 190 10.53 7.47 -16.39
CA LYS A 190 11.03 6.17 -15.93
C LYS A 190 9.96 5.43 -15.13
N SER A 191 10.16 4.13 -14.94
CA SER A 191 9.24 3.39 -14.09
C SER A 191 9.30 3.87 -12.62
N PRO A 192 8.20 3.82 -11.87
CA PRO A 192 8.19 4.20 -10.45
C PRO A 192 9.26 3.47 -9.63
N LEU A 193 9.50 2.19 -9.93
CA LEU A 193 10.51 1.39 -9.24
C LEU A 193 11.95 1.87 -9.51
N GLU A 194 12.24 2.32 -10.74
CA GLU A 194 13.55 2.89 -11.07
C GLU A 194 13.79 4.20 -10.33
N ILE A 195 12.76 5.03 -10.19
CA ILE A 195 12.82 6.27 -9.42
C ILE A 195 13.04 5.97 -7.94
N TYR A 196 12.22 5.08 -7.36
CA TYR A 196 12.34 4.67 -5.97
C TYR A 196 13.73 4.16 -5.59
N LYS A 197 14.38 3.41 -6.50
CA LYS A 197 15.76 2.89 -6.25
C LYS A 197 16.82 3.98 -6.26
N LYS A 198 16.49 5.20 -6.69
CA LYS A 198 17.42 6.34 -6.76
C LYS A 198 17.21 7.38 -5.65
N LEU A 199 16.07 7.31 -4.95
CA LEU A 199 15.81 8.08 -3.74
C LEU A 199 16.53 7.46 -2.54
#